data_07fc098b14845cd4f37e5d62b3f6df9d
#
_entry.id   07fc098b14845cd4f37e5d62b3f6df9d
#
_cell.length_a   1.000
_cell.length_b   1.000
_cell.length_c   1.000
_cell.angle_alpha   90.00
_cell.angle_beta   90.00
_cell.angle_gamma   90.00
#
_symmetry.space_group_name_H-M   'P 1'
#
loop_
_entity.id
_entity.type
_entity.pdbx_description
1 polymer ?
#
loop_
_entity_poly.entity_id
_entity_poly.type
_entity_poly.pdbx_seq_one_letter_code
_entity_poly.pdbx_strand_id
1 'polypeptide(L)'
;MRDISGSRTQQIMLEIVQVDNRLHAVSLTPGVADKFTWKWTSDGQYSSSSAYRAFFVGSASLLGARELWQTKAPPKVKFFFWLALHGRLWTAARRARHGLQQSAVCSLCGQQDETSDHLLLACVYSREVWFRLLSIANLQQHAPGTDDVLVDWWLQTRSIIRNDVRKPFDSIVLLVTWEIWKERNRRTFDGAHRSCSLLLKRIQEEMESWVAAGFRLLSPLVHLFS
;
A
#
# COMPACT_ATOMS: atom_id res chain seq x y z
N MET A 1 -16.04 26.15 31.35
CA MET A 1 -16.16 24.72 31.71
C MET A 1 -17.35 24.16 30.93
N ARG A 2 -17.15 23.38 29.90
CA ARG A 2 -18.26 22.74 29.17
C ARG A 2 -18.70 21.50 29.97
N ASP A 3 -20.00 21.41 30.20
CA ASP A 3 -20.61 20.33 30.98
C ASP A 3 -20.51 19.00 30.22
N ILE A 4 -19.48 18.22 30.54
CA ILE A 4 -19.18 16.91 29.91
C ILE A 4 -20.05 15.81 30.54
N SER A 5 -20.69 16.07 31.71
CA SER A 5 -21.51 15.09 32.43
C SER A 5 -22.88 14.86 31.74
N GLY A 6 -23.51 15.90 31.23
CA GLY A 6 -24.83 15.80 30.56
C GLY A 6 -24.79 14.94 29.27
N SER A 7 -23.74 15.05 28.48
CA SER A 7 -23.61 14.30 27.21
C SER A 7 -23.46 12.79 27.44
N ARG A 8 -22.68 12.37 28.47
CA ARG A 8 -22.51 10.93 28.76
C ARG A 8 -23.79 10.30 29.32
N THR A 9 -24.55 11.03 30.14
CA THR A 9 -25.82 10.54 30.69
C THR A 9 -26.83 10.33 29.57
N GLN A 10 -26.92 11.24 28.60
CA GLN A 10 -27.83 11.13 27.46
C GLN A 10 -27.47 9.95 26.57
N GLN A 11 -26.20 9.71 26.35
CA GLN A 11 -25.73 8.57 25.54
C GLN A 11 -26.04 7.23 26.24
N ILE A 12 -25.80 7.12 27.54
CA ILE A 12 -26.13 5.93 28.33
C ILE A 12 -27.66 5.66 28.31
N MET A 13 -28.48 6.69 28.41
CA MET A 13 -29.95 6.53 28.32
C MET A 13 -30.39 6.02 26.94
N LEU A 14 -29.79 6.51 25.86
CA LEU A 14 -30.07 6.01 24.50
C LEU A 14 -29.66 4.53 24.36
N GLU A 15 -28.52 4.13 24.91
CA GLU A 15 -28.07 2.74 24.89
C GLU A 15 -29.01 1.84 25.70
N ILE A 16 -29.48 2.28 26.88
CA ILE A 16 -30.46 1.53 27.67
C ILE A 16 -31.76 1.34 26.89
N VAL A 17 -32.29 2.40 26.27
CA VAL A 17 -33.51 2.31 25.46
C VAL A 17 -33.32 1.36 24.26
N GLN A 18 -32.13 1.35 23.63
CA GLN A 18 -31.85 0.42 22.53
C GLN A 18 -31.79 -1.04 23.02
N VAL A 19 -31.22 -1.30 24.20
CA VAL A 19 -31.21 -2.63 24.79
C VAL A 19 -32.61 -3.08 25.17
N ASP A 20 -33.39 -2.21 25.80
CA ASP A 20 -34.78 -2.46 26.20
C ASP A 20 -35.67 -2.81 24.99
N ASN A 21 -35.57 -2.01 23.92
CA ASN A 21 -36.29 -2.28 22.66
C ASN A 21 -35.89 -3.63 22.04
N ARG A 22 -34.62 -4.03 22.15
CA ARG A 22 -34.17 -5.35 21.68
C ARG A 22 -34.70 -6.49 22.54
N LEU A 23 -34.74 -6.32 23.86
CA LEU A 23 -35.28 -7.32 24.77
C LEU A 23 -36.79 -7.54 24.55
N HIS A 24 -37.56 -6.47 24.33
CA HIS A 24 -38.98 -6.56 24.03
C HIS A 24 -39.30 -7.18 22.65
N ALA A 25 -38.33 -7.15 21.71
CA ALA A 25 -38.44 -7.78 20.42
C ALA A 25 -38.14 -9.30 20.42
N VAL A 26 -37.63 -9.84 21.55
CA VAL A 26 -37.25 -11.25 21.68
C VAL A 26 -38.34 -12.01 22.44
N SER A 27 -38.96 -13.00 21.79
CA SER A 27 -39.87 -13.93 22.45
C SER A 27 -39.11 -15.17 22.91
N LEU A 28 -39.01 -15.35 24.23
CA LEU A 28 -38.37 -16.52 24.80
C LEU A 28 -39.35 -17.69 24.85
N THR A 29 -38.93 -18.87 24.47
CA THR A 29 -39.72 -20.10 24.56
C THR A 29 -39.16 -20.93 25.72
N PRO A 30 -39.86 -20.98 26.90
CA PRO A 30 -39.39 -21.74 28.03
C PRO A 30 -39.23 -23.26 27.68
N GLY A 31 -38.14 -23.85 28.15
CA GLY A 31 -37.89 -25.29 27.97
C GLY A 31 -37.22 -25.65 26.65
N VAL A 32 -36.97 -24.70 25.76
CA VAL A 32 -36.15 -24.90 24.55
C VAL A 32 -34.72 -24.49 24.84
N ALA A 33 -33.76 -25.39 24.59
CA ALA A 33 -32.34 -25.09 24.77
C ALA A 33 -31.86 -24.06 23.75
N ASP A 34 -31.02 -23.13 24.19
CA ASP A 34 -30.38 -22.13 23.32
C ASP A 34 -29.54 -22.79 22.25
N LYS A 35 -29.66 -22.27 21.02
CA LYS A 35 -28.86 -22.71 19.89
C LYS A 35 -28.06 -21.58 19.31
N PHE A 36 -26.75 -21.72 19.31
CA PHE A 36 -25.85 -20.78 18.64
C PHE A 36 -25.78 -21.12 17.14
N THR A 37 -26.11 -20.14 16.29
CA THR A 37 -26.00 -20.28 14.85
C THR A 37 -25.03 -19.24 14.33
N TRP A 38 -23.99 -19.68 13.63
CA TRP A 38 -23.01 -18.79 13.02
C TRP A 38 -23.54 -18.23 11.70
N LYS A 39 -23.85 -16.94 11.69
CA LYS A 39 -24.52 -16.27 10.55
C LYS A 39 -23.67 -16.11 9.28
N TRP A 40 -22.37 -16.39 9.37
CA TRP A 40 -21.42 -16.16 8.27
C TRP A 40 -21.11 -17.43 7.46
N THR A 41 -21.78 -18.52 7.72
CA THR A 41 -21.72 -19.76 6.94
C THR A 41 -23.13 -20.29 6.69
N SER A 42 -23.33 -20.98 5.56
CA SER A 42 -24.62 -21.55 5.17
C SER A 42 -25.08 -22.69 6.07
N ASP A 43 -24.12 -23.41 6.68
CA ASP A 43 -24.35 -24.51 7.60
C ASP A 43 -24.56 -24.06 9.06
N GLY A 44 -24.41 -22.78 9.33
CA GLY A 44 -24.54 -22.20 10.66
C GLY A 44 -23.42 -22.62 11.64
N GLN A 45 -22.35 -23.26 11.17
CA GLN A 45 -21.26 -23.75 12.00
C GLN A 45 -20.11 -22.75 12.06
N TYR A 46 -19.60 -22.52 13.29
CA TYR A 46 -18.43 -21.67 13.52
C TYR A 46 -17.16 -22.40 13.10
N SER A 47 -16.28 -21.69 12.41
CA SER A 47 -14.88 -22.07 12.23
C SER A 47 -13.98 -20.84 12.32
N SER A 48 -12.73 -21.01 12.78
CA SER A 48 -11.76 -19.92 12.84
C SER A 48 -11.55 -19.26 11.47
N SER A 49 -11.58 -20.04 10.39
CA SER A 49 -11.50 -19.53 9.02
C SER A 49 -12.71 -18.69 8.62
N SER A 50 -13.93 -19.09 9.01
CA SER A 50 -15.14 -18.31 8.73
C SER A 50 -15.20 -17.02 9.57
N ALA A 51 -14.76 -17.07 10.83
CA ALA A 51 -14.64 -15.89 11.68
C ALA A 51 -13.63 -14.89 11.09
N TYR A 52 -12.43 -15.38 10.71
CA TYR A 52 -11.43 -14.54 10.07
C TYR A 52 -11.98 -13.86 8.80
N ARG A 53 -12.66 -14.60 7.93
CA ARG A 53 -13.31 -14.03 6.74
C ARG A 53 -14.41 -13.02 7.07
N ALA A 54 -15.16 -13.23 8.16
CA ALA A 54 -16.21 -12.30 8.59
C ALA A 54 -15.69 -10.91 8.93
N PHE A 55 -14.46 -10.77 9.46
CA PHE A 55 -13.82 -9.48 9.69
C PHE A 55 -13.56 -8.68 8.41
N PHE A 56 -13.51 -9.35 7.27
CA PHE A 56 -13.25 -8.72 5.97
C PHE A 56 -14.52 -8.59 5.10
N VAL A 57 -15.67 -9.03 5.60
CA VAL A 57 -16.95 -8.84 4.90
C VAL A 57 -17.26 -7.35 4.87
N GLY A 58 -17.40 -6.79 3.68
CA GLY A 58 -17.60 -5.34 3.48
C GLY A 58 -16.31 -4.51 3.45
N SER A 59 -15.14 -5.09 3.68
CA SER A 59 -13.89 -4.41 3.37
C SER A 59 -13.74 -4.29 1.85
N ALA A 60 -13.52 -3.08 1.35
CA ALA A 60 -13.21 -2.89 -0.06
C ALA A 60 -11.94 -3.68 -0.40
N SER A 61 -12.00 -4.50 -1.45
CA SER A 61 -10.78 -5.16 -1.94
C SER A 61 -9.81 -4.06 -2.39
N LEU A 62 -8.59 -4.10 -1.88
CA LEU A 62 -7.55 -3.17 -2.32
C LEU A 62 -7.34 -3.34 -3.82
N LEU A 63 -7.49 -2.25 -4.56
CA LEU A 63 -7.19 -2.23 -5.98
C LEU A 63 -5.72 -2.64 -6.19
N GLY A 64 -5.46 -3.58 -7.12
CA GLY A 64 -4.12 -4.09 -7.37
C GLY A 64 -3.60 -5.15 -6.38
N ALA A 65 -4.39 -5.56 -5.37
CA ALA A 65 -3.95 -6.55 -4.39
C ALA A 65 -3.60 -7.90 -5.04
N ARG A 66 -4.41 -8.36 -5.98
CA ARG A 66 -4.16 -9.62 -6.71
C ARG A 66 -2.84 -9.57 -7.46
N GLU A 67 -2.62 -8.51 -8.21
CA GLU A 67 -1.42 -8.27 -9.01
C GLU A 67 -0.18 -8.18 -8.11
N LEU A 68 -0.27 -7.45 -7.01
CA LEU A 68 0.80 -7.33 -6.00
C LEU A 68 1.23 -8.71 -5.46
N TRP A 69 0.27 -9.50 -4.97
CA TRP A 69 0.62 -10.77 -4.32
C TRP A 69 1.08 -11.84 -5.31
N GLN A 70 0.69 -11.72 -6.60
CA GLN A 70 1.19 -12.57 -7.68
C GLN A 70 2.56 -12.15 -8.22
N THR A 71 2.99 -10.90 -7.98
CA THR A 71 4.28 -10.38 -8.45
C THR A 71 5.44 -11.17 -7.87
N LYS A 72 6.47 -11.40 -8.67
CA LYS A 72 7.71 -12.08 -8.25
C LYS A 72 8.68 -11.05 -7.66
N ALA A 73 8.64 -10.88 -6.35
CA ALA A 73 9.47 -9.96 -5.59
C ALA A 73 9.67 -10.50 -4.15
N PRO A 74 10.73 -10.06 -3.43
CA PRO A 74 10.93 -10.43 -2.04
C PRO A 74 9.74 -10.04 -1.15
N PRO A 75 9.35 -10.87 -0.15
CA PRO A 75 8.18 -10.61 0.71
C PRO A 75 8.20 -9.24 1.39
N LYS A 76 9.38 -8.78 1.85
CA LYS A 76 9.55 -7.45 2.46
C LYS A 76 9.17 -6.30 1.52
N VAL A 77 9.49 -6.45 0.22
CA VAL A 77 9.19 -5.44 -0.80
C VAL A 77 7.70 -5.44 -1.15
N LYS A 78 7.06 -6.61 -1.22
CA LYS A 78 5.61 -6.71 -1.40
C LYS A 78 4.86 -6.06 -0.24
N PHE A 79 5.29 -6.30 1.00
CA PHE A 79 4.69 -5.68 2.18
C PHE A 79 4.88 -4.16 2.19
N PHE A 80 6.07 -3.67 1.83
CA PHE A 80 6.31 -2.24 1.65
C PHE A 80 5.36 -1.64 0.61
N PHE A 81 5.25 -2.28 -0.56
CA PHE A 81 4.38 -1.80 -1.64
C PHE A 81 2.90 -1.82 -1.24
N TRP A 82 2.48 -2.85 -0.49
CA TRP A 82 1.14 -2.90 0.11
C TRP A 82 0.90 -1.69 1.04
N LEU A 83 1.86 -1.33 1.89
CA LEU A 83 1.76 -0.12 2.72
C LEU A 83 1.70 1.16 1.88
N ALA A 84 2.45 1.21 0.76
CA ALA A 84 2.41 2.34 -0.17
C ALA A 84 1.02 2.51 -0.79
N LEU A 85 0.43 1.43 -1.31
CA LEU A 85 -0.92 1.44 -1.89
C LEU A 85 -2.01 1.88 -0.88
N HIS A 86 -1.81 1.63 0.41
CA HIS A 86 -2.70 2.08 1.48
C HIS A 86 -2.38 3.49 1.99
N GLY A 87 -1.40 4.21 1.44
CA GLY A 87 -0.95 5.50 1.98
C GLY A 87 -0.42 5.39 3.41
N ARG A 88 0.11 4.22 3.81
CA ARG A 88 0.57 3.94 5.18
C ARG A 88 2.08 4.05 5.37
N LEU A 89 2.82 4.50 4.36
CA LEU A 89 4.24 4.81 4.53
C LEU A 89 4.42 5.99 5.50
N TRP A 90 5.47 5.94 6.32
CA TRP A 90 5.85 7.03 7.21
C TRP A 90 6.59 8.14 6.45
N THR A 91 5.90 8.74 5.50
CA THR A 91 6.35 9.92 4.75
C THR A 91 6.41 11.16 5.65
N ALA A 92 7.10 12.21 5.19
CA ALA A 92 7.20 13.47 5.93
C ALA A 92 5.82 14.09 6.20
N ALA A 93 4.92 14.11 5.22
CA ALA A 93 3.55 14.61 5.40
C ALA A 93 2.77 13.80 6.44
N ARG A 94 2.90 12.46 6.43
CA ARG A 94 2.26 11.62 7.46
C ARG A 94 2.86 11.85 8.84
N ARG A 95 4.18 11.94 8.97
CA ARG A 95 4.86 12.21 10.24
C ARG A 95 4.48 13.57 10.79
N ALA A 96 4.41 14.61 9.94
CA ALA A 96 3.98 15.95 10.33
C ALA A 96 2.53 15.94 10.84
N ARG A 97 1.61 15.22 10.15
CA ARG A 97 0.21 15.09 10.58
C ARG A 97 0.08 14.43 11.96
N HIS A 98 0.99 13.53 12.32
CA HIS A 98 1.03 12.89 13.63
C HIS A 98 1.89 13.63 14.68
N GLY A 99 2.35 14.85 14.37
CA GLY A 99 3.17 15.66 15.28
C GLY A 99 4.59 15.13 15.53
N LEU A 100 5.07 14.20 14.71
CA LEU A 100 6.41 13.59 14.85
C LEU A 100 7.52 14.42 14.20
N GLN A 101 7.17 15.41 13.39
CA GLN A 101 8.08 16.40 12.81
C GLN A 101 7.29 17.65 12.37
N GLN A 102 7.99 18.77 12.18
CA GLN A 102 7.36 20.03 11.78
C GLN A 102 7.15 20.17 10.27
N SER A 103 8.11 19.72 9.48
CA SER A 103 8.09 19.87 8.02
C SER A 103 7.50 18.64 7.32
N ALA A 104 6.57 18.89 6.39
CA ALA A 104 6.03 17.86 5.49
C ALA A 104 6.82 17.73 4.17
N VAL A 105 7.83 18.57 3.96
CA VAL A 105 8.54 18.73 2.68
C VAL A 105 9.32 17.47 2.31
N CYS A 106 9.25 17.12 1.03
CA CYS A 106 9.92 15.95 0.46
C CYS A 106 11.46 16.10 0.52
N SER A 107 12.13 15.12 1.11
CA SER A 107 13.59 15.11 1.23
C SER A 107 14.32 14.84 -0.10
N LEU A 108 13.61 14.39 -1.15
CA LEU A 108 14.20 14.16 -2.47
C LEU A 108 14.26 15.43 -3.32
N CYS A 109 13.21 16.26 -3.30
CA CYS A 109 13.14 17.47 -4.14
C CYS A 109 13.15 18.80 -3.36
N GLY A 110 12.75 18.80 -2.09
CA GLY A 110 12.65 20.03 -1.30
C GLY A 110 11.54 21.00 -1.72
N GLN A 111 10.59 20.58 -2.59
CA GLN A 111 9.65 21.50 -3.24
C GLN A 111 8.18 21.30 -2.82
N GLN A 112 7.77 20.07 -2.53
CA GLN A 112 6.38 19.73 -2.26
C GLN A 112 6.28 18.81 -1.04
N ASP A 113 5.07 18.67 -0.50
CA ASP A 113 4.80 17.75 0.60
C ASP A 113 5.05 16.30 0.18
N GLU A 114 5.74 15.56 1.04
CA GLU A 114 6.08 14.17 0.81
C GLU A 114 4.88 13.25 1.12
N THR A 115 3.96 13.11 0.17
CA THR A 115 2.97 12.02 0.17
C THR A 115 3.59 10.75 -0.41
N SER A 116 2.91 9.60 -0.32
CA SER A 116 3.38 8.35 -0.95
C SER A 116 3.46 8.49 -2.47
N ASP A 117 2.42 9.06 -3.09
CA ASP A 117 2.35 9.23 -4.54
C ASP A 117 3.38 10.24 -5.02
N HIS A 118 3.50 11.40 -4.32
CA HIS A 118 4.57 12.35 -4.64
C HIS A 118 5.94 11.68 -4.58
N LEU A 119 6.28 11.06 -3.46
CA LEU A 119 7.59 10.46 -3.23
C LEU A 119 7.93 9.41 -4.29
N LEU A 120 7.01 8.52 -4.58
CA LEU A 120 7.28 7.33 -5.41
C LEU A 120 7.10 7.59 -6.91
N LEU A 121 6.28 8.58 -7.31
CA LEU A 121 5.99 8.88 -8.71
C LEU A 121 6.24 10.35 -9.07
N ALA A 122 5.53 11.29 -8.43
CA ALA A 122 5.41 12.68 -8.88
C ALA A 122 6.64 13.56 -8.56
N CYS A 123 7.46 13.18 -7.59
CA CYS A 123 8.70 13.89 -7.26
C CYS A 123 9.61 14.02 -8.47
N VAL A 124 10.17 15.19 -8.71
CA VAL A 124 11.10 15.45 -9.83
C VAL A 124 12.23 14.43 -9.90
N TYR A 125 12.81 14.09 -8.73
CA TYR A 125 13.84 13.07 -8.63
C TYR A 125 13.32 11.69 -9.04
N SER A 126 12.15 11.28 -8.56
CA SER A 126 11.56 9.97 -8.85
C SER A 126 11.14 9.85 -10.30
N ARG A 127 10.57 10.93 -10.88
CA ARG A 127 10.22 11.00 -12.31
C ARG A 127 11.44 10.85 -13.22
N GLU A 128 12.57 11.45 -12.86
CA GLU A 128 13.81 11.28 -13.60
C GLU A 128 14.28 9.82 -13.56
N VAL A 129 14.23 9.17 -12.40
CA VAL A 129 14.56 7.74 -12.25
C VAL A 129 13.64 6.89 -13.13
N TRP A 130 12.34 7.11 -13.05
CA TRP A 130 11.35 6.38 -13.87
C TRP A 130 11.57 6.58 -15.36
N PHE A 131 11.74 7.83 -15.81
CA PHE A 131 11.94 8.13 -17.22
C PHE A 131 13.19 7.43 -17.76
N ARG A 132 14.32 7.55 -17.09
CA ARG A 132 15.59 6.93 -17.51
C ARG A 132 15.49 5.41 -17.53
N LEU A 133 14.90 4.80 -16.51
CA LEU A 133 14.74 3.36 -16.44
C LEU A 133 13.80 2.82 -17.52
N LEU A 134 12.65 3.45 -17.71
CA LEU A 134 11.70 3.05 -18.75
C LEU A 134 12.22 3.29 -20.16
N SER A 135 13.11 4.30 -20.36
CA SER A 135 13.79 4.53 -21.66
C SER A 135 14.65 3.36 -22.07
N ILE A 136 15.30 2.68 -21.14
CA ILE A 136 16.11 1.47 -21.43
C ILE A 136 15.24 0.35 -22.00
N ALA A 137 13.99 0.26 -21.56
CA ALA A 137 13.03 -0.73 -22.04
C ALA A 137 12.15 -0.23 -23.20
N ASN A 138 12.42 0.95 -23.78
CA ASN A 138 11.58 1.64 -24.76
C ASN A 138 10.12 1.85 -24.31
N LEU A 139 9.92 2.10 -23.00
CA LEU A 139 8.63 2.34 -22.35
C LEU A 139 8.50 3.75 -21.75
N GLN A 140 9.36 4.71 -22.14
CA GLN A 140 9.41 6.06 -21.58
C GLN A 140 8.10 6.84 -21.72
N GLN A 141 7.27 6.53 -22.71
CA GLN A 141 5.94 7.12 -22.88
C GLN A 141 4.97 6.79 -21.73
N HIS A 142 5.32 5.80 -20.92
CA HIS A 142 4.55 5.39 -19.73
C HIS A 142 5.19 5.89 -18.43
N ALA A 143 6.19 6.77 -18.49
CA ALA A 143 6.77 7.36 -17.29
C ALA A 143 5.70 8.17 -16.53
N PRO A 144 5.70 8.13 -15.18
CA PRO A 144 4.66 8.79 -14.40
C PRO A 144 4.73 10.32 -14.52
N GLY A 145 3.56 10.96 -14.48
CA GLY A 145 3.36 12.40 -14.45
C GLY A 145 3.37 12.98 -13.03
N THR A 146 2.98 14.25 -12.93
CA THR A 146 2.93 15.00 -11.67
C THR A 146 1.71 14.67 -10.81
N ASP A 147 0.62 14.24 -11.43
CA ASP A 147 -0.69 14.04 -10.80
C ASP A 147 -1.08 12.56 -10.67
N ASP A 148 -0.15 11.67 -11.03
CA ASP A 148 -0.42 10.24 -11.01
C ASP A 148 -0.48 9.70 -9.57
N VAL A 149 -1.48 8.84 -9.34
CA VAL A 149 -1.64 8.02 -8.14
C VAL A 149 -1.02 6.66 -8.39
N LEU A 150 -0.25 6.15 -7.43
CA LEU A 150 0.58 4.93 -7.59
C LEU A 150 -0.21 3.73 -8.12
N VAL A 151 -1.37 3.44 -7.54
CA VAL A 151 -2.16 2.28 -7.94
C VAL A 151 -2.75 2.45 -9.34
N ASP A 152 -3.24 3.64 -9.67
CA ASP A 152 -3.89 3.92 -10.95
C ASP A 152 -2.86 3.89 -12.09
N TRP A 153 -1.73 4.60 -11.92
CA TRP A 153 -0.63 4.59 -12.88
C TRP A 153 -0.10 3.17 -13.14
N TRP A 154 0.15 2.41 -12.08
CA TRP A 154 0.66 1.04 -12.20
C TRP A 154 -0.30 0.14 -12.99
N LEU A 155 -1.59 0.11 -12.60
CA LEU A 155 -2.58 -0.76 -13.23
C LEU A 155 -2.93 -0.32 -14.65
N GLN A 156 -2.99 0.99 -14.90
CA GLN A 156 -3.22 1.54 -16.22
C GLN A 156 -2.07 1.17 -17.18
N THR A 157 -0.83 1.45 -16.78
CA THR A 157 0.35 1.09 -17.57
C THR A 157 0.40 -0.42 -17.82
N ARG A 158 0.17 -1.22 -16.78
CA ARG A 158 0.08 -2.67 -16.88
C ARG A 158 -0.98 -3.15 -17.87
N SER A 159 -2.09 -2.45 -18.00
CA SER A 159 -3.17 -2.81 -18.93
C SER A 159 -2.80 -2.57 -20.40
N ILE A 160 -1.99 -1.54 -20.66
CA ILE A 160 -1.60 -1.10 -22.01
C ILE A 160 -0.42 -1.89 -22.55
N ILE A 161 0.55 -2.23 -21.73
CA ILE A 161 1.75 -2.97 -22.15
C ILE A 161 1.43 -4.42 -22.55
N ARG A 162 2.30 -5.00 -23.38
CA ARG A 162 2.17 -6.39 -23.84
C ARG A 162 2.12 -7.39 -22.69
N ASN A 163 1.37 -8.46 -22.86
CA ASN A 163 1.13 -9.46 -21.81
C ASN A 163 2.40 -10.12 -21.27
N ASP A 164 3.38 -10.35 -22.13
CA ASP A 164 4.68 -10.97 -21.79
C ASP A 164 5.55 -10.05 -20.93
N VAL A 165 5.36 -8.73 -21.01
CA VAL A 165 6.11 -7.70 -20.25
C VAL A 165 5.45 -7.36 -18.91
N ARG A 166 4.17 -7.68 -18.71
CA ARG A 166 3.41 -7.28 -17.51
C ARG A 166 4.04 -7.77 -16.21
N LYS A 167 4.40 -9.03 -16.13
CA LYS A 167 5.00 -9.60 -14.91
C LYS A 167 6.39 -9.04 -14.59
N PRO A 168 7.32 -8.92 -15.56
CA PRO A 168 8.56 -8.16 -15.38
C PRO A 168 8.32 -6.72 -14.94
N PHE A 169 7.37 -6.01 -15.57
CA PHE A 169 7.00 -4.65 -15.21
C PHE A 169 6.51 -4.54 -13.76
N ASP A 170 5.62 -5.43 -13.32
CA ASP A 170 5.18 -5.47 -11.92
C ASP A 170 6.37 -5.60 -10.96
N SER A 171 7.33 -6.49 -11.26
CA SER A 171 8.53 -6.67 -10.44
C SER A 171 9.43 -5.43 -10.40
N ILE A 172 9.57 -4.75 -11.56
CA ILE A 172 10.32 -3.48 -11.67
C ILE A 172 9.63 -2.38 -10.86
N VAL A 173 8.32 -2.26 -10.94
CA VAL A 173 7.58 -1.24 -10.15
C VAL A 173 7.84 -1.41 -8.66
N LEU A 174 7.80 -2.63 -8.16
CA LEU A 174 8.09 -2.91 -6.76
C LEU A 174 9.56 -2.61 -6.40
N LEU A 175 10.50 -2.99 -7.26
CA LEU A 175 11.92 -2.75 -7.06
C LEU A 175 12.25 -1.26 -7.02
N VAL A 176 11.79 -0.49 -8.01
CA VAL A 176 12.10 0.94 -8.14
C VAL A 176 11.51 1.73 -6.97
N THR A 177 10.25 1.50 -6.63
CA THR A 177 9.61 2.17 -5.49
C THR A 177 10.31 1.86 -4.18
N TRP A 178 10.80 0.62 -4.00
CA TRP A 178 11.59 0.22 -2.84
C TRP A 178 12.95 0.95 -2.79
N GLU A 179 13.66 1.10 -3.92
CA GLU A 179 14.95 1.79 -3.97
C GLU A 179 14.79 3.31 -3.75
N ILE A 180 13.73 3.93 -4.31
CA ILE A 180 13.38 5.33 -4.03
C ILE A 180 13.12 5.53 -2.54
N TRP A 181 12.35 4.63 -1.91
CA TRP A 181 12.10 4.66 -0.47
C TRP A 181 13.37 4.53 0.36
N LYS A 182 14.29 3.65 -0.02
CA LYS A 182 15.60 3.51 0.64
C LYS A 182 16.45 4.78 0.47
N GLU A 183 16.46 5.39 -0.70
CA GLU A 183 17.18 6.65 -0.94
C GLU A 183 16.61 7.79 -0.11
N ARG A 184 15.27 7.90 -0.02
CA ARG A 184 14.60 8.85 0.86
C ARG A 184 15.01 8.65 2.32
N ASN A 185 15.01 7.43 2.81
CA ASN A 185 15.41 7.14 4.19
C ASN A 185 16.87 7.47 4.43
N ARG A 186 17.75 7.18 3.47
CA ARG A 186 19.16 7.53 3.54
C ARG A 186 19.39 9.05 3.64
N ARG A 187 18.64 9.85 2.88
CA ARG A 187 18.69 11.31 2.99
C ARG A 187 18.19 11.81 4.34
N THR A 188 17.11 11.23 4.81
CA THR A 188 16.45 11.67 6.04
C THR A 188 17.23 11.31 7.30
N PHE A 189 17.86 10.12 7.35
CA PHE A 189 18.46 9.59 8.57
C PHE A 189 19.99 9.59 8.55
N ASP A 190 20.61 9.41 7.38
CA ASP A 190 22.07 9.32 7.26
C ASP A 190 22.68 10.60 6.68
N GLY A 191 21.86 11.57 6.24
CA GLY A 191 22.30 12.81 5.61
C GLY A 191 23.05 12.62 4.29
N ALA A 192 23.00 11.42 3.70
CA ALA A 192 23.73 11.07 2.50
C ALA A 192 22.82 11.05 1.27
N HIS A 193 23.33 11.51 0.12
CA HIS A 193 22.55 11.70 -1.11
C HIS A 193 23.16 10.92 -2.27
N ARG A 194 22.32 10.29 -3.09
CA ARG A 194 22.70 9.74 -4.39
C ARG A 194 22.10 10.58 -5.52
N SER A 195 22.86 10.76 -6.59
CA SER A 195 22.29 11.23 -7.88
C SER A 195 21.36 10.18 -8.48
N CYS A 196 20.51 10.59 -9.43
CA CYS A 196 19.66 9.64 -10.17
C CYS A 196 20.48 8.54 -10.84
N SER A 197 21.65 8.87 -11.41
CA SER A 197 22.53 7.87 -12.06
C SER A 197 23.07 6.82 -11.07
N LEU A 198 23.45 7.25 -9.87
CA LEU A 198 23.89 6.32 -8.82
C LEU A 198 22.74 5.45 -8.28
N LEU A 199 21.52 6.00 -8.23
CA LEU A 199 20.35 5.22 -7.84
C LEU A 199 19.99 4.20 -8.93
N LEU A 200 20.07 4.57 -10.22
CA LEU A 200 19.85 3.62 -11.33
C LEU A 200 20.86 2.47 -11.30
N LYS A 201 22.13 2.77 -11.05
CA LYS A 201 23.14 1.72 -10.86
C LYS A 201 22.78 0.79 -9.69
N ARG A 202 22.31 1.38 -8.57
CA ARG A 202 21.85 0.58 -7.41
C ARG A 202 20.63 -0.28 -7.73
N ILE A 203 19.68 0.23 -8.52
CA ILE A 203 18.52 -0.53 -9.02
C ILE A 203 18.99 -1.71 -9.87
N GLN A 204 19.97 -1.50 -10.75
CA GLN A 204 20.56 -2.58 -11.56
C GLN A 204 21.19 -3.66 -10.68
N GLU A 205 22.07 -3.29 -9.73
CA GLU A 205 22.72 -4.21 -8.79
C GLU A 205 21.70 -5.04 -7.98
N GLU A 206 20.62 -4.39 -7.52
CA GLU A 206 19.57 -5.05 -6.77
C GLU A 206 18.73 -5.98 -7.68
N MET A 207 18.51 -5.61 -8.94
CA MET A 207 17.87 -6.46 -9.96
C MET A 207 18.67 -7.74 -10.19
N GLU A 208 19.99 -7.62 -10.35
CA GLU A 208 20.91 -8.75 -10.49
C GLU A 208 20.85 -9.66 -9.25
N SER A 209 20.85 -9.06 -8.05
CA SER A 209 20.70 -9.78 -6.79
C SER A 209 19.37 -10.54 -6.72
N TRP A 210 18.27 -9.95 -7.17
CA TRP A 210 16.98 -10.66 -7.21
C TRP A 210 17.00 -11.82 -8.19
N VAL A 211 17.62 -11.64 -9.36
CA VAL A 211 17.78 -12.73 -10.35
C VAL A 211 18.59 -13.88 -9.77
N ALA A 212 19.69 -13.57 -9.10
CA ALA A 212 20.53 -14.57 -8.42
C ALA A 212 19.77 -15.30 -7.28
N ALA A 213 18.85 -14.59 -6.59
CA ALA A 213 17.98 -15.15 -5.57
C ALA A 213 16.77 -15.96 -6.15
N GLY A 214 16.67 -16.12 -7.48
CA GLY A 214 15.66 -16.93 -8.13
C GLY A 214 14.45 -16.16 -8.70
N PHE A 215 14.42 -14.83 -8.62
CA PHE A 215 13.36 -14.00 -9.24
C PHE A 215 13.67 -13.74 -10.73
N ARG A 216 13.74 -14.81 -11.53
CA ARG A 216 14.25 -14.83 -12.91
C ARG A 216 13.46 -13.98 -13.91
N LEU A 217 12.28 -13.45 -13.57
CA LEU A 217 11.49 -12.59 -14.48
C LEU A 217 12.21 -11.30 -14.87
N LEU A 218 13.20 -10.87 -14.10
CA LEU A 218 14.00 -9.68 -14.38
C LEU A 218 15.23 -9.95 -15.26
N SER A 219 15.59 -11.22 -15.53
CA SER A 219 16.77 -11.57 -16.31
C SER A 219 16.86 -10.88 -17.69
N PRO A 220 15.76 -10.77 -18.47
CA PRO A 220 15.83 -10.07 -19.76
C PRO A 220 16.15 -8.58 -19.62
N LEU A 221 15.75 -7.97 -18.51
CA LEU A 221 15.97 -6.55 -18.25
C LEU A 221 17.39 -6.27 -17.78
N VAL A 222 18.00 -7.17 -17.02
CA VAL A 222 19.41 -7.03 -16.60
C VAL A 222 20.32 -6.83 -17.82
N HIS A 223 20.11 -7.60 -18.89
CA HIS A 223 20.88 -7.49 -20.13
C HIS A 223 20.70 -6.17 -20.89
N LEU A 224 19.62 -5.42 -20.64
CA LEU A 224 19.40 -4.10 -21.26
C LEU A 224 20.19 -2.98 -20.57
N PHE A 225 20.66 -3.23 -19.34
CA PHE A 225 21.49 -2.29 -18.56
C PHE A 225 22.98 -2.51 -18.75
N SER A 226 23.39 -3.61 -19.41
CA SER A 226 24.78 -3.95 -19.74
C SER A 226 25.20 -3.31 -21.03
#